data_228ded792c79a81c6868daf4e9eac0ed
#
_entry.id   228ded792c79a81c6868daf4e9eac0ed
#
_cell.length_a   1.000
_cell.length_b   1.000
_cell.length_c   1.000
_cell.angle_alpha   90.00
_cell.angle_beta   90.00
_cell.angle_gamma   90.00
#
_symmetry.space_group_name_H-M   'P 1'
#
loop_
_entity.id
_entity.type
_entity.pdbx_description
1 polymer ?
#
loop_
_entity_poly.entity_id
_entity_poly.type
_entity_poly.pdbx_seq_one_letter_code
_entity_poly.pdbx_strand_id
1 'polypeptide(L)'
;MYRLLLFAFLLGSCGVAPRLHWPSRQSDLVGSAFYRQAAAMGWQSRDSLVVTELLKGNIPAFLKRFRPVKISMTDSLSGKTIRAVFYTAPDYLSLGTNTDWARINISPMAAQRIADSLGCFLPTRKLVDDIYRAAAVKLAPVPMYAFRDSTPTMWQHHLIIEGQRKGRKGLIAGIKKDLVISASISRDKRPNRVAIYGWHQPDGKPIQPLYTGHVNWWVDYSQGVRLIYRKIKLNGQWMDYTALLKHPLYKKLLCDEENCDFYRYSY
;
A
#
# COMPACT_ATOMS: atom_id res chain seq x y z
N MET A 1 -4.44 22.39 57.05
CA MET A 1 -4.77 21.24 56.20
C MET A 1 -4.56 21.63 54.74
N TYR A 2 -3.40 21.32 54.17
CA TYR A 2 -3.11 21.58 52.74
C TYR A 2 -3.39 20.32 51.97
N ARG A 3 -4.34 20.36 51.01
CA ARG A 3 -4.60 19.29 50.05
C ARG A 3 -3.63 19.42 48.89
N LEU A 4 -2.67 18.50 48.77
CA LEU A 4 -1.83 18.31 47.59
C LEU A 4 -2.69 17.72 46.48
N LEU A 5 -2.95 18.47 45.41
CA LEU A 5 -3.51 17.97 44.17
C LEU A 5 -2.37 17.35 43.33
N LEU A 6 -2.32 16.03 43.27
CA LEU A 6 -1.45 15.31 42.33
C LEU A 6 -2.03 15.45 40.92
N PHE A 7 -1.38 16.25 40.09
CA PHE A 7 -1.59 16.25 38.64
C PHE A 7 -0.86 15.05 38.03
N ALA A 8 -1.61 14.02 37.69
CA ALA A 8 -1.10 12.93 36.90
C ALA A 8 -0.91 13.40 35.44
N PHE A 9 0.33 13.71 35.05
CA PHE A 9 0.69 13.94 33.67
C PHE A 9 0.55 12.61 32.91
N LEU A 10 -0.54 12.45 32.16
CA LEU A 10 -0.66 11.41 31.13
C LEU A 10 0.32 11.75 30.01
N LEU A 11 1.54 11.22 30.10
CA LEU A 11 2.49 11.19 28.99
C LEU A 11 1.88 10.36 27.86
N GLY A 12 1.17 11.03 26.97
CA GLY A 12 0.75 10.48 25.70
C GLY A 12 2.02 10.03 24.95
N SER A 13 2.29 8.73 24.91
CA SER A 13 3.34 8.14 24.09
C SER A 13 3.08 8.52 22.62
N CYS A 14 3.65 9.62 22.16
CA CYS A 14 3.78 9.92 20.74
C CYS A 14 4.58 8.79 20.12
N GLY A 15 3.90 7.84 19.50
CA GLY A 15 4.55 6.75 18.77
C GLY A 15 5.38 7.34 17.64
N VAL A 16 6.69 7.33 17.80
CA VAL A 16 7.63 7.75 16.74
C VAL A 16 7.37 6.87 15.51
N ALA A 17 7.07 7.50 14.37
CA ALA A 17 6.90 6.80 13.11
C ALA A 17 8.20 6.03 12.76
N PRO A 18 8.08 4.83 12.15
CA PRO A 18 9.25 4.05 11.80
C PRO A 18 10.15 4.83 10.84
N ARG A 19 11.44 4.84 11.11
CA ARG A 19 12.44 5.36 10.18
C ARG A 19 12.78 4.24 9.20
N LEU A 20 12.16 4.27 8.03
CA LEU A 20 12.56 3.44 6.91
C LEU A 20 13.89 3.95 6.35
N HIS A 21 14.76 3.02 6.01
CA HIS A 21 15.99 3.36 5.30
C HIS A 21 15.69 3.60 3.83
N TRP A 22 15.58 4.89 3.45
CA TRP A 22 15.37 5.28 2.07
C TRP A 22 16.73 5.57 1.41
N PRO A 23 17.03 4.98 0.25
CA PRO A 23 18.26 5.31 -0.47
C PRO A 23 18.25 6.80 -0.86
N SER A 24 19.44 7.40 -0.86
CA SER A 24 19.62 8.76 -1.38
C SER A 24 19.29 8.79 -2.87
N ARG A 25 18.65 9.87 -3.33
CA ARG A 25 18.28 10.01 -4.74
C ARG A 25 19.53 10.09 -5.62
N GLN A 26 19.64 9.20 -6.59
CA GLN A 26 20.72 9.08 -7.57
C GLN A 26 20.16 9.01 -9.00
N SER A 27 19.12 9.76 -9.29
CA SER A 27 18.45 9.76 -10.59
C SER A 27 17.78 11.10 -10.87
N ASP A 28 17.87 11.54 -12.13
CA ASP A 28 17.22 12.75 -12.64
C ASP A 28 15.90 12.45 -13.37
N LEU A 29 15.53 11.17 -13.50
CA LEU A 29 14.30 10.79 -14.17
C LEU A 29 13.08 11.31 -13.40
N VAL A 30 12.28 12.15 -14.06
CA VAL A 30 11.03 12.71 -13.53
C VAL A 30 9.83 11.86 -13.95
N GLY A 31 8.69 12.03 -13.27
CA GLY A 31 7.51 11.21 -13.50
C GLY A 31 6.96 11.28 -14.93
N SER A 32 6.89 12.49 -15.50
CA SER A 32 6.43 12.69 -16.89
C SER A 32 7.39 12.06 -17.92
N ALA A 33 8.71 12.16 -17.68
CA ALA A 33 9.72 11.58 -18.56
C ALA A 33 9.71 10.04 -18.47
N PHE A 34 9.50 9.47 -17.27
CA PHE A 34 9.31 8.04 -17.11
C PHE A 34 8.20 7.50 -18.02
N TYR A 35 7.02 8.11 -18.01
CA TYR A 35 5.91 7.65 -18.84
C TYR A 35 6.16 7.80 -20.34
N ARG A 36 6.85 8.86 -20.78
CA ARG A 36 7.29 8.99 -22.18
C ARG A 36 8.25 7.87 -22.58
N GLN A 37 9.24 7.57 -21.73
CA GLN A 37 10.19 6.50 -21.99
C GLN A 37 9.53 5.11 -21.95
N ALA A 38 8.64 4.88 -21.02
CA ALA A 38 7.95 3.59 -20.83
C ALA A 38 6.92 3.29 -21.93
N ALA A 39 6.50 4.27 -22.72
CA ALA A 39 5.49 4.10 -23.78
C ALA A 39 5.88 3.07 -24.84
N ALA A 40 7.19 2.92 -25.12
CA ALA A 40 7.72 1.94 -26.07
C ALA A 40 8.20 0.64 -25.41
N MET A 41 8.02 0.47 -24.08
CA MET A 41 8.54 -0.68 -23.34
C MET A 41 7.49 -1.76 -23.16
N GLY A 42 7.93 -3.03 -23.26
CA GLY A 42 7.19 -4.17 -22.73
C GLY A 42 7.17 -4.13 -21.18
N TRP A 43 6.28 -4.92 -20.59
CA TRP A 43 6.10 -4.92 -19.13
C TRP A 43 7.38 -5.25 -18.35
N GLN A 44 8.23 -6.19 -18.86
CA GLN A 44 9.49 -6.58 -18.20
C GLN A 44 10.46 -5.40 -18.11
N SER A 45 10.67 -4.70 -19.23
CA SER A 45 11.57 -3.56 -19.30
C SER A 45 11.07 -2.39 -18.44
N ARG A 46 9.75 -2.15 -18.46
CA ARG A 46 9.11 -1.14 -17.62
C ARG A 46 9.31 -1.47 -16.13
N ASP A 47 9.03 -2.69 -15.70
CA ASP A 47 9.19 -3.11 -14.30
C ASP A 47 10.64 -3.05 -13.85
N SER A 48 11.58 -3.48 -14.71
CA SER A 48 13.02 -3.38 -14.44
C SER A 48 13.48 -1.93 -14.25
N LEU A 49 13.03 -1.01 -15.13
CA LEU A 49 13.31 0.41 -15.00
C LEU A 49 12.78 0.97 -13.68
N VAL A 50 11.52 0.66 -13.34
CA VAL A 50 10.89 1.12 -12.09
C VAL A 50 11.66 0.61 -10.87
N VAL A 51 11.99 -0.68 -10.82
CA VAL A 51 12.77 -1.26 -9.72
C VAL A 51 14.11 -0.53 -9.57
N THR A 52 14.84 -0.37 -10.68
CA THR A 52 16.14 0.31 -10.71
C THR A 52 16.03 1.74 -10.17
N GLU A 53 15.06 2.51 -10.65
CA GLU A 53 14.87 3.90 -10.27
C GLU A 53 14.49 4.06 -8.79
N LEU A 54 13.58 3.23 -8.29
CA LEU A 54 13.17 3.30 -6.89
C LEU A 54 14.30 2.88 -5.94
N LEU A 55 15.12 1.90 -6.32
CA LEU A 55 16.30 1.50 -5.55
C LEU A 55 17.42 2.53 -5.61
N LYS A 56 17.45 3.40 -6.62
CA LYS A 56 18.26 4.63 -6.66
C LYS A 56 17.66 5.80 -5.88
N GLY A 57 16.61 5.57 -5.08
CA GLY A 57 15.97 6.59 -4.27
C GLY A 57 15.11 7.60 -5.03
N ASN A 58 14.75 7.31 -6.29
CA ASN A 58 13.90 8.16 -7.11
C ASN A 58 12.43 8.10 -6.67
N ILE A 59 12.19 8.55 -5.44
CA ILE A 59 10.89 8.49 -4.76
C ILE A 59 10.57 9.89 -4.23
N PRO A 60 9.37 10.42 -4.52
CA PRO A 60 8.94 11.72 -4.00
C PRO A 60 8.98 11.74 -2.46
N ALA A 61 9.43 12.84 -1.86
CA ALA A 61 9.68 12.93 -0.42
C ALA A 61 8.41 12.70 0.43
N PHE A 62 7.22 13.02 -0.10
CA PHE A 62 5.97 12.81 0.62
C PHE A 62 5.67 11.33 0.87
N LEU A 63 6.04 10.43 -0.06
CA LEU A 63 5.84 8.97 0.10
C LEU A 63 6.67 8.37 1.24
N LYS A 64 7.79 9.00 1.58
CA LYS A 64 8.67 8.56 2.66
C LYS A 64 8.07 8.79 4.06
N ARG A 65 6.96 9.55 4.16
CA ARG A 65 6.29 9.93 5.42
C ARG A 65 5.12 9.00 5.71
N PHE A 66 5.41 7.77 6.08
CA PHE A 66 4.38 6.78 6.40
C PHE A 66 3.40 7.27 7.47
N ARG A 67 2.13 6.89 7.31
CA ARG A 67 1.02 7.29 8.18
C ARG A 67 0.58 6.13 9.06
N PRO A 68 0.36 6.36 10.36
CA PRO A 68 -0.17 5.34 11.26
C PRO A 68 -1.63 5.07 10.96
N VAL A 69 -1.99 3.79 10.96
CA VAL A 69 -3.37 3.30 10.93
C VAL A 69 -3.58 2.45 12.18
N LYS A 70 -4.53 2.87 13.01
CA LYS A 70 -4.90 2.17 14.25
C LYS A 70 -5.97 1.12 13.94
N ILE A 71 -5.74 -0.09 14.39
CA ILE A 71 -6.67 -1.22 14.26
C ILE A 71 -6.85 -1.91 15.61
N SER A 72 -7.98 -2.57 15.77
CA SER A 72 -8.25 -3.36 16.98
C SER A 72 -9.16 -4.54 16.67
N MET A 73 -9.11 -5.52 17.54
CA MET A 73 -10.03 -6.65 17.57
C MET A 73 -10.34 -7.01 19.02
N THR A 74 -11.48 -7.64 19.25
CA THR A 74 -11.79 -8.26 20.55
C THR A 74 -11.51 -9.75 20.47
N ASP A 75 -10.73 -10.25 21.40
CA ASP A 75 -10.54 -11.69 21.57
C ASP A 75 -11.84 -12.31 22.12
N SER A 76 -12.43 -13.21 21.36
CA SER A 76 -13.72 -13.82 21.72
C SER A 76 -13.65 -14.71 22.96
N LEU A 77 -12.46 -15.21 23.31
CA LEU A 77 -12.29 -16.09 24.46
C LEU A 77 -12.08 -15.32 25.75
N SER A 78 -11.28 -14.28 25.73
CA SER A 78 -10.92 -13.50 26.92
C SER A 78 -11.72 -12.19 27.07
N GLY A 79 -12.46 -11.76 26.06
CA GLY A 79 -13.14 -10.47 26.01
C GLY A 79 -12.18 -9.27 25.91
N LYS A 80 -10.88 -9.48 25.86
CA LYS A 80 -9.86 -8.41 25.84
C LYS A 80 -9.76 -7.77 24.46
N THR A 81 -9.68 -6.43 24.45
CA THR A 81 -9.38 -5.69 23.24
C THR A 81 -7.88 -5.68 22.94
N ILE A 82 -7.51 -6.20 21.79
CA ILE A 82 -6.14 -6.19 21.26
C ILE A 82 -6.02 -5.03 20.30
N ARG A 83 -5.01 -4.15 20.49
CA ARG A 83 -4.78 -2.97 19.67
C ARG A 83 -3.47 -3.08 18.92
N ALA A 84 -3.49 -2.67 17.65
CA ALA A 84 -2.29 -2.58 16.85
C ALA A 84 -2.24 -1.30 16.03
N VAL A 85 -1.04 -0.92 15.64
CA VAL A 85 -0.80 0.21 14.72
C VAL A 85 0.15 -0.28 13.64
N PHE A 86 -0.27 -0.16 12.40
CA PHE A 86 0.60 -0.32 11.25
C PHE A 86 0.86 1.02 10.57
N TYR A 87 1.93 1.09 9.79
CA TYR A 87 2.33 2.31 9.09
C TYR A 87 2.32 2.06 7.59
N THR A 88 1.62 2.90 6.85
CA THR A 88 1.45 2.78 5.41
C THR A 88 1.94 4.02 4.67
N ALA A 89 2.40 3.85 3.43
CA ALA A 89 2.68 4.97 2.55
C ALA A 89 1.42 5.84 2.38
N PRO A 90 1.56 7.18 2.38
CA PRO A 90 0.41 8.09 2.30
C PRO A 90 -0.34 8.02 0.97
N ASP A 91 0.28 7.51 -0.09
CA ASP A 91 -0.27 7.32 -1.42
C ASP A 91 0.30 6.03 -2.04
N TYR A 92 -0.11 5.71 -3.25
CA TYR A 92 0.42 4.59 -4.03
C TYR A 92 1.85 4.87 -4.48
N LEU A 93 2.61 3.80 -4.68
CA LEU A 93 4.00 3.86 -5.10
C LEU A 93 4.15 4.76 -6.33
N SER A 94 5.09 5.68 -6.24
CA SER A 94 5.30 6.73 -7.24
C SER A 94 6.79 6.96 -7.45
N LEU A 95 7.13 7.40 -8.64
CA LEU A 95 8.47 7.70 -9.10
C LEU A 95 8.56 9.17 -9.50
N GLY A 96 9.71 9.79 -9.31
CA GLY A 96 9.99 11.16 -9.74
C GLY A 96 10.41 12.10 -8.61
N THR A 97 10.37 13.40 -8.91
CA THR A 97 10.71 14.49 -7.98
C THR A 97 9.51 14.87 -7.11
N ASN A 98 9.64 15.91 -6.30
CA ASN A 98 8.51 16.47 -5.56
C ASN A 98 7.56 17.30 -6.43
N THR A 99 8.05 17.79 -7.57
CA THR A 99 7.32 18.66 -8.50
C THR A 99 6.84 17.95 -9.76
N ASP A 100 7.56 16.90 -10.18
CA ASP A 100 7.18 16.04 -11.31
C ASP A 100 7.36 14.57 -10.92
N TRP A 101 6.28 13.97 -10.49
CA TRP A 101 6.18 12.57 -10.08
C TRP A 101 4.95 11.91 -10.67
N ALA A 102 4.94 10.59 -10.70
CA ALA A 102 3.78 9.84 -11.18
C ALA A 102 3.59 8.57 -10.37
N ARG A 103 2.32 8.21 -10.10
CA ARG A 103 1.97 6.86 -9.62
C ARG A 103 2.31 5.85 -10.69
N ILE A 104 2.91 4.77 -10.30
CA ILE A 104 3.38 3.72 -11.21
C ILE A 104 2.52 2.46 -11.10
N ASN A 105 2.40 1.77 -12.22
CA ASN A 105 1.66 0.52 -12.35
C ASN A 105 2.66 -0.57 -12.77
N ILE A 106 2.86 -1.56 -11.92
CA ILE A 106 3.86 -2.63 -12.08
C ILE A 106 3.30 -3.99 -11.65
N SER A 107 3.98 -5.05 -12.07
CA SER A 107 3.64 -6.41 -11.66
C SER A 107 3.81 -6.64 -10.16
N PRO A 108 3.15 -7.66 -9.58
CA PRO A 108 3.36 -8.03 -8.18
C PRO A 108 4.78 -8.50 -7.90
N MET A 109 5.51 -9.05 -8.89
CA MET A 109 6.91 -9.44 -8.76
C MET A 109 7.80 -8.21 -8.50
N ALA A 110 7.69 -7.19 -9.34
CA ALA A 110 8.42 -5.94 -9.16
C ALA A 110 7.99 -5.21 -7.88
N ALA A 111 6.69 -5.19 -7.58
CA ALA A 111 6.16 -4.60 -6.35
C ALA A 111 6.72 -5.27 -5.09
N GLN A 112 6.79 -6.61 -5.07
CA GLN A 112 7.35 -7.37 -3.95
C GLN A 112 8.84 -7.12 -3.78
N ARG A 113 9.61 -7.12 -4.88
CA ARG A 113 11.04 -6.81 -4.84
C ARG A 113 11.34 -5.44 -4.24
N ILE A 114 10.54 -4.42 -4.61
CA ILE A 114 10.65 -3.09 -4.04
C ILE A 114 10.25 -3.10 -2.56
N ALA A 115 9.14 -3.76 -2.21
CA ALA A 115 8.69 -3.84 -0.83
C ALA A 115 9.74 -4.47 0.08
N ASP A 116 10.32 -5.60 -0.32
CA ASP A 116 11.37 -6.27 0.45
C ASP A 116 12.62 -5.40 0.63
N SER A 117 13.07 -4.75 -0.45
CA SER A 117 14.25 -3.87 -0.42
C SER A 117 14.07 -2.66 0.50
N LEU A 118 12.84 -2.20 0.70
CA LEU A 118 12.50 -1.06 1.56
C LEU A 118 11.98 -1.48 2.95
N GLY A 119 12.06 -2.77 3.31
CA GLY A 119 11.55 -3.26 4.59
C GLY A 119 10.05 -3.11 4.75
N CYS A 120 9.31 -3.28 3.66
CA CYS A 120 7.86 -3.18 3.58
C CYS A 120 7.22 -4.51 3.17
N PHE A 121 5.89 -4.54 3.12
CA PHE A 121 5.10 -5.62 2.54
C PHE A 121 3.88 -5.06 1.82
N LEU A 122 3.22 -5.89 1.00
CA LEU A 122 1.99 -5.56 0.30
C LEU A 122 0.78 -5.82 1.19
N PRO A 123 -0.29 -5.00 1.11
CA PRO A 123 -1.45 -5.15 1.99
C PRO A 123 -2.22 -6.46 1.75
N THR A 124 -2.97 -6.88 2.76
CA THR A 124 -4.13 -7.76 2.57
C THR A 124 -5.35 -6.92 2.20
N ARG A 125 -6.45 -7.55 1.73
CA ARG A 125 -7.71 -6.82 1.47
C ARG A 125 -8.23 -6.09 2.72
N LYS A 126 -8.12 -6.73 3.89
CA LYS A 126 -8.50 -6.11 5.17
C LYS A 126 -7.72 -4.83 5.45
N LEU A 127 -6.41 -4.85 5.24
CA LEU A 127 -5.57 -3.65 5.42
C LEU A 127 -5.90 -2.55 4.42
N VAL A 128 -6.31 -2.90 3.19
CA VAL A 128 -6.82 -1.92 2.20
C VAL A 128 -8.07 -1.23 2.73
N ASP A 129 -9.02 -1.97 3.31
CA ASP A 129 -10.22 -1.40 3.93
C ASP A 129 -9.89 -0.53 5.15
N ASP A 130 -8.96 -0.97 6.00
CA ASP A 130 -8.50 -0.21 7.16
C ASP A 130 -7.85 1.12 6.71
N ILE A 131 -7.03 1.10 5.66
CA ILE A 131 -6.42 2.28 5.05
C ILE A 131 -7.51 3.20 4.50
N TYR A 132 -8.50 2.66 3.78
CA TYR A 132 -9.59 3.46 3.23
C TYR A 132 -10.39 4.14 4.35
N ARG A 133 -10.74 3.41 5.42
CA ARG A 133 -11.43 3.99 6.58
C ARG A 133 -10.64 5.12 7.25
N ALA A 134 -9.33 4.94 7.38
CA ALA A 134 -8.43 5.92 8.01
C ALA A 134 -8.02 7.08 7.08
N ALA A 135 -8.32 6.99 5.79
CA ALA A 135 -7.86 7.99 4.81
C ALA A 135 -8.49 9.36 5.05
N ALA A 136 -7.62 10.37 5.12
CA ALA A 136 -8.02 11.78 5.22
C ALA A 136 -8.53 12.33 3.88
N VAL A 137 -8.07 11.74 2.76
CA VAL A 137 -8.46 12.14 1.40
C VAL A 137 -8.99 10.90 0.68
N LYS A 138 -10.30 10.82 0.55
CA LYS A 138 -11.00 9.81 -0.23
C LYS A 138 -11.34 10.40 -1.59
N LEU A 139 -10.92 9.72 -2.65
CA LEU A 139 -11.15 10.14 -4.03
C LEU A 139 -11.98 9.10 -4.75
N ALA A 140 -12.85 9.55 -5.65
CA ALA A 140 -13.69 8.66 -6.43
C ALA A 140 -12.87 7.89 -7.47
N PRO A 141 -13.18 6.61 -7.72
CA PRO A 141 -12.65 5.85 -8.85
C PRO A 141 -12.97 6.52 -10.18
N VAL A 142 -12.03 6.43 -11.13
CA VAL A 142 -12.22 6.92 -12.50
C VAL A 142 -12.03 5.76 -13.49
N PRO A 143 -13.09 5.07 -13.88
CA PRO A 143 -13.01 4.02 -14.88
C PRO A 143 -12.64 4.56 -16.26
N MET A 144 -11.68 3.89 -16.94
CA MET A 144 -11.31 4.13 -18.33
C MET A 144 -11.50 2.83 -19.12
N TYR A 145 -12.03 2.94 -20.33
CA TYR A 145 -12.52 1.76 -21.05
C TYR A 145 -11.60 1.33 -22.21
N ALA A 146 -10.80 2.27 -22.75
CA ALA A 146 -9.91 1.99 -23.87
C ALA A 146 -8.45 1.84 -23.43
N PHE A 147 -7.69 0.98 -24.10
CA PHE A 147 -6.24 0.82 -23.94
C PHE A 147 -5.78 0.69 -22.48
N ARG A 148 -6.48 -0.11 -21.69
CA ARG A 148 -6.39 -0.15 -20.23
C ARG A 148 -4.98 -0.46 -19.70
N ASP A 149 -4.20 -1.26 -20.41
CA ASP A 149 -2.84 -1.71 -20.08
C ASP A 149 -1.73 -0.86 -20.72
N SER A 150 -2.11 0.19 -21.48
CA SER A 150 -1.13 1.07 -22.10
C SER A 150 -0.56 2.10 -21.12
N THR A 151 0.71 2.42 -21.26
CA THR A 151 1.38 3.45 -20.45
C THR A 151 0.82 4.85 -20.63
N PRO A 152 0.38 5.27 -21.84
CA PRO A 152 -0.34 6.53 -22.00
C PRO A 152 -1.62 6.61 -21.17
N THR A 153 -2.41 5.53 -21.12
CA THR A 153 -3.62 5.47 -20.27
C THR A 153 -3.28 5.54 -18.79
N MET A 154 -2.20 4.87 -18.34
CA MET A 154 -1.71 4.93 -16.96
C MET A 154 -1.31 6.38 -16.58
N TRP A 155 -0.62 7.08 -17.47
CA TRP A 155 -0.26 8.50 -17.30
C TRP A 155 -1.48 9.39 -17.23
N GLN A 156 -2.41 9.24 -18.18
CA GLN A 156 -3.65 10.01 -18.21
C GLN A 156 -4.46 9.81 -16.92
N HIS A 157 -4.56 8.58 -16.44
CA HIS A 157 -5.24 8.29 -15.18
C HIS A 157 -4.56 8.96 -13.99
N HIS A 158 -3.22 9.00 -13.95
CA HIS A 158 -2.49 9.74 -12.92
C HIS A 158 -2.86 11.22 -12.93
N LEU A 159 -2.91 11.87 -14.10
CA LEU A 159 -3.27 13.29 -14.22
C LEU A 159 -4.71 13.56 -13.76
N ILE A 160 -5.66 12.71 -14.13
CA ILE A 160 -7.06 12.82 -13.69
C ILE A 160 -7.15 12.73 -12.15
N ILE A 161 -6.44 11.79 -11.55
CA ILE A 161 -6.39 11.65 -10.08
C ILE A 161 -5.81 12.91 -9.43
N GLU A 162 -4.72 13.47 -9.98
CA GLU A 162 -4.14 14.72 -9.46
C GLU A 162 -5.12 15.90 -9.59
N GLY A 163 -5.87 15.96 -10.69
CA GLY A 163 -6.96 16.92 -10.85
C GLY A 163 -8.04 16.79 -9.78
N GLN A 164 -8.43 15.55 -9.41
CA GLN A 164 -9.36 15.33 -8.31
C GLN A 164 -8.72 15.66 -6.94
N ARG A 165 -7.45 15.33 -6.76
CA ARG A 165 -6.73 15.55 -5.49
C ARG A 165 -6.64 17.04 -5.14
N LYS A 166 -6.49 17.91 -6.12
CA LYS A 166 -6.40 19.39 -5.94
C LYS A 166 -5.41 19.79 -4.85
N GLY A 167 -4.22 19.17 -4.82
CA GLY A 167 -3.19 19.45 -3.83
C GLY A 167 -3.46 18.99 -2.39
N ARG A 168 -4.61 18.35 -2.10
CA ARG A 168 -4.90 17.80 -0.77
C ARG A 168 -3.82 16.82 -0.33
N LYS A 169 -3.44 16.89 0.94
CA LYS A 169 -2.37 16.10 1.55
C LYS A 169 -2.92 15.16 2.64
N GLY A 170 -2.20 14.12 2.95
CA GLY A 170 -2.57 13.14 3.98
C GLY A 170 -2.53 11.72 3.45
N LEU A 171 -3.24 10.82 4.13
CA LEU A 171 -3.47 9.46 3.64
C LEU A 171 -4.55 9.51 2.57
N ILE A 172 -4.20 9.10 1.36
CA ILE A 172 -5.07 9.13 0.17
C ILE A 172 -5.51 7.71 -0.15
N ALA A 173 -6.79 7.49 -0.42
CA ALA A 173 -7.33 6.18 -0.81
C ALA A 173 -8.51 6.30 -1.79
N GLY A 174 -8.95 5.14 -2.33
CA GLY A 174 -10.10 5.01 -3.22
C GLY A 174 -9.76 4.93 -4.71
N ILE A 175 -8.59 5.35 -5.13
CA ILE A 175 -8.23 5.63 -6.54
C ILE A 175 -7.64 4.46 -7.33
N LYS A 176 -7.31 3.36 -6.69
CA LYS A 176 -6.67 2.20 -7.33
C LYS A 176 -7.22 0.89 -6.77
N LYS A 177 -7.07 -0.17 -7.56
CA LYS A 177 -7.11 -1.55 -7.10
C LYS A 177 -5.74 -1.86 -6.52
N ASP A 178 -5.68 -2.14 -5.24
CA ASP A 178 -4.43 -2.50 -4.59
C ASP A 178 -3.98 -3.90 -5.02
N LEU A 179 -2.69 -4.07 -5.31
CA LEU A 179 -2.06 -5.38 -5.32
C LEU A 179 -2.01 -5.89 -3.88
N VAL A 180 -2.62 -7.05 -3.63
CA VAL A 180 -2.75 -7.59 -2.28
C VAL A 180 -2.12 -8.97 -2.16
N ILE A 181 -1.66 -9.30 -0.95
CA ILE A 181 -1.36 -10.68 -0.57
C ILE A 181 -2.66 -11.35 -0.12
N SER A 182 -2.92 -12.57 -0.60
CA SER A 182 -4.15 -13.31 -0.34
C SER A 182 -3.91 -14.81 -0.44
N ALA A 183 -4.47 -15.59 0.49
CA ALA A 183 -4.47 -17.04 0.43
C ALA A 183 -5.21 -17.60 -0.81
N SER A 184 -6.03 -16.79 -1.49
CA SER A 184 -6.65 -17.16 -2.75
C SER A 184 -5.62 -17.43 -3.86
N ILE A 185 -4.41 -16.86 -3.78
CA ILE A 185 -3.30 -17.15 -4.69
C ILE A 185 -2.79 -18.59 -4.48
N SER A 186 -2.56 -19.01 -3.22
CA SER A 186 -2.07 -20.36 -2.92
C SER A 186 -3.07 -21.45 -3.33
N ARG A 187 -4.37 -21.12 -3.32
CA ARG A 187 -5.46 -22.02 -3.67
C ARG A 187 -5.84 -22.00 -5.16
N ASP A 188 -5.37 -21.02 -5.92
CA ASP A 188 -5.65 -20.94 -7.35
C ASP A 188 -4.83 -22.01 -8.09
N LYS A 189 -5.51 -22.94 -8.75
CA LYS A 189 -4.87 -24.03 -9.53
C LYS A 189 -4.15 -23.51 -10.77
N ARG A 190 -4.47 -22.30 -11.22
CA ARG A 190 -3.83 -21.67 -12.37
C ARG A 190 -2.52 -21.00 -11.94
N PRO A 191 -1.42 -21.18 -12.69
CA PRO A 191 -0.14 -20.57 -12.34
C PRO A 191 -0.16 -19.06 -12.57
N ASN A 192 0.82 -18.37 -11.97
CA ASN A 192 1.13 -16.96 -12.24
C ASN A 192 -0.07 -16.03 -12.05
N ARG A 193 -0.73 -16.08 -10.88
CA ARG A 193 -1.86 -15.20 -10.56
C ARG A 193 -1.47 -14.02 -9.70
N VAL A 194 -2.26 -12.96 -9.82
CA VAL A 194 -2.19 -11.77 -8.97
C VAL A 194 -3.52 -11.58 -8.27
N ALA A 195 -3.49 -11.21 -6.99
CA ALA A 195 -4.66 -10.78 -6.25
C ALA A 195 -4.76 -9.26 -6.26
N ILE A 196 -5.93 -8.75 -6.63
CA ILE A 196 -6.26 -7.33 -6.64
C ILE A 196 -7.55 -7.10 -5.84
N TYR A 197 -7.62 -5.94 -5.15
CA TYR A 197 -8.77 -5.59 -4.31
C TYR A 197 -8.94 -4.08 -4.17
N GLY A 198 -10.17 -3.63 -3.93
CA GLY A 198 -10.45 -2.28 -3.49
C GLY A 198 -11.05 -1.37 -4.56
N TRP A 199 -10.41 -0.23 -4.86
CA TRP A 199 -10.97 0.81 -5.72
C TRP A 199 -12.30 1.30 -5.18
N HIS A 200 -12.28 1.78 -3.93
CA HIS A 200 -13.49 2.09 -3.16
C HIS A 200 -14.23 3.30 -3.68
N GLN A 201 -15.53 3.18 -3.79
CA GLN A 201 -16.44 4.29 -4.01
C GLN A 201 -16.49 5.21 -2.77
N PRO A 202 -16.98 6.45 -2.91
CA PRO A 202 -17.10 7.37 -1.77
C PRO A 202 -17.96 6.83 -0.60
N ASP A 203 -18.88 5.92 -0.85
CA ASP A 203 -19.69 5.23 0.16
C ASP A 203 -18.94 4.14 0.92
N GLY A 204 -17.71 3.85 0.52
CA GLY A 204 -16.84 2.85 1.14
C GLY A 204 -16.93 1.45 0.53
N LYS A 205 -17.74 1.24 -0.49
CA LYS A 205 -17.85 -0.06 -1.16
C LYS A 205 -16.72 -0.24 -2.18
N PRO A 206 -15.97 -1.36 -2.16
CA PRO A 206 -14.98 -1.65 -3.19
C PRO A 206 -15.70 -2.00 -4.51
N ILE A 207 -15.32 -1.33 -5.60
CA ILE A 207 -15.76 -1.72 -6.96
C ILE A 207 -15.11 -3.06 -7.35
N GLN A 208 -13.86 -3.26 -6.92
CA GLN A 208 -13.11 -4.48 -7.19
C GLN A 208 -13.15 -5.39 -5.97
N PRO A 209 -13.98 -6.43 -5.94
CA PRO A 209 -13.87 -7.50 -4.95
C PRO A 209 -12.51 -8.21 -5.09
N LEU A 210 -12.13 -9.00 -4.09
CA LEU A 210 -10.91 -9.81 -4.17
C LEU A 210 -10.99 -10.71 -5.41
N TYR A 211 -9.98 -10.59 -6.27
CA TYR A 211 -9.98 -11.25 -7.57
C TYR A 211 -8.58 -11.73 -7.95
N THR A 212 -8.48 -12.99 -8.40
CA THR A 212 -7.23 -13.65 -8.84
C THR A 212 -7.23 -14.04 -10.32
N GLY A 213 -8.19 -13.56 -11.10
CA GLY A 213 -8.38 -13.96 -12.49
C GLY A 213 -7.31 -13.48 -13.47
N HIS A 214 -6.52 -12.44 -13.11
CA HIS A 214 -5.44 -11.95 -13.97
C HIS A 214 -4.15 -12.74 -13.77
N VAL A 215 -3.37 -12.86 -14.87
CA VAL A 215 -1.98 -13.30 -14.80
C VAL A 215 -1.13 -12.20 -14.15
N ASN A 216 -0.04 -12.58 -13.48
CA ASN A 216 0.76 -11.67 -12.67
C ASN A 216 1.60 -10.65 -13.47
N TRP A 217 1.66 -10.76 -14.79
CA TRP A 217 2.25 -9.74 -15.67
C TRP A 217 1.22 -8.81 -16.32
N TRP A 218 -0.08 -9.09 -16.15
CA TRP A 218 -1.13 -8.16 -16.58
C TRP A 218 -1.23 -7.00 -15.61
N VAL A 219 -0.96 -5.81 -16.11
CA VAL A 219 -1.00 -4.58 -15.32
C VAL A 219 -1.80 -3.52 -16.08
N ASP A 220 -2.86 -3.01 -15.47
CA ASP A 220 -3.67 -1.94 -16.06
C ASP A 220 -3.55 -0.61 -15.27
N TYR A 221 -4.12 0.44 -15.84
CA TYR A 221 -4.11 1.80 -15.28
C TYR A 221 -4.71 1.90 -13.87
N SER A 222 -5.63 1.00 -13.53
CA SER A 222 -6.35 1.04 -12.27
C SER A 222 -5.66 0.31 -11.12
N GLN A 223 -4.63 -0.50 -11.40
CA GLN A 223 -3.85 -1.18 -10.38
C GLN A 223 -2.89 -0.22 -9.68
N GLY A 224 -2.59 -0.47 -8.41
CA GLY A 224 -1.64 0.31 -7.63
C GLY A 224 -0.92 -0.51 -6.58
N VAL A 225 0.24 -0.06 -6.18
CA VAL A 225 1.06 -0.68 -5.14
C VAL A 225 1.05 0.21 -3.92
N ARG A 226 0.60 -0.31 -2.79
CA ARG A 226 0.65 0.36 -1.50
C ARG A 226 1.69 -0.33 -0.62
N LEU A 227 2.66 0.42 -0.12
CA LEU A 227 3.67 -0.12 0.78
C LEU A 227 3.24 0.04 2.23
N ILE A 228 3.38 -1.04 3.00
CA ILE A 228 3.17 -1.05 4.45
C ILE A 228 4.49 -1.45 5.12
N TYR A 229 4.88 -0.74 6.19
CA TYR A 229 6.06 -1.10 6.96
C TYR A 229 5.93 -2.47 7.57
N ARG A 230 6.93 -3.34 7.39
CA ARG A 230 6.85 -4.76 7.75
C ARG A 230 6.67 -5.03 9.24
N LYS A 231 7.08 -4.10 10.11
CA LYS A 231 6.87 -4.23 11.55
C LYS A 231 5.62 -3.47 11.99
N ILE A 232 4.79 -4.12 12.77
CA ILE A 232 3.50 -3.64 13.28
C ILE A 232 3.62 -3.53 14.78
N LYS A 233 3.09 -2.44 15.36
CA LYS A 233 3.12 -2.20 16.80
C LYS A 233 1.89 -2.85 17.44
N LEU A 234 2.05 -4.02 18.08
CA LEU A 234 1.01 -4.74 18.79
C LEU A 234 1.11 -4.46 20.29
N ASN A 235 0.09 -3.89 20.90
CA ASN A 235 0.08 -3.53 22.33
C ASN A 235 1.36 -2.81 22.78
N GLY A 236 1.94 -1.97 21.89
CA GLY A 236 3.15 -1.21 22.19
C GLY A 236 4.46 -1.87 21.72
N GLN A 237 4.49 -3.15 21.39
CA GLN A 237 5.68 -3.89 20.95
C GLN A 237 5.70 -4.08 19.43
N TRP A 238 6.89 -4.01 18.82
CA TRP A 238 7.07 -4.22 17.40
C TRP A 238 7.16 -5.71 17.06
N MET A 239 6.30 -6.15 16.14
CA MET A 239 6.28 -7.51 15.59
C MET A 239 6.32 -7.50 14.08
N ASP A 240 6.96 -8.50 13.49
CA ASP A 240 6.95 -8.69 12.03
C ASP A 240 5.55 -9.12 11.56
N TYR A 241 5.10 -8.62 10.39
CA TYR A 241 3.78 -8.93 9.87
C TYR A 241 3.58 -10.43 9.61
N THR A 242 4.66 -11.15 9.21
CA THR A 242 4.56 -12.61 9.00
C THR A 242 4.35 -13.37 10.29
N ALA A 243 4.96 -12.92 11.39
CA ALA A 243 4.72 -13.50 12.72
C ALA A 243 3.26 -13.29 13.14
N LEU A 244 2.70 -12.12 12.88
CA LEU A 244 1.29 -11.84 13.15
C LEU A 244 0.35 -12.68 12.28
N LEU A 245 0.62 -12.80 10.98
CA LEU A 245 -0.21 -13.62 10.06
C LEU A 245 -0.15 -15.12 10.39
N LYS A 246 0.94 -15.60 10.93
CA LYS A 246 1.09 -17.00 11.38
C LYS A 246 0.43 -17.26 12.74
N HIS A 247 0.19 -16.22 13.54
CA HIS A 247 -0.35 -16.39 14.90
C HIS A 247 -1.87 -16.65 14.83
N PRO A 248 -2.41 -17.70 15.46
CA PRO A 248 -3.81 -18.11 15.32
C PRO A 248 -4.82 -17.02 15.71
N LEU A 249 -4.50 -16.19 16.71
CA LEU A 249 -5.34 -15.09 17.16
C LEU A 249 -5.04 -13.79 16.39
N TYR A 250 -3.76 -13.37 16.36
CA TYR A 250 -3.39 -12.04 15.87
C TYR A 250 -3.50 -11.89 14.35
N LYS A 251 -3.54 -12.99 13.57
CA LYS A 251 -3.78 -12.93 12.12
C LYS A 251 -5.04 -12.12 11.78
N LYS A 252 -6.08 -12.19 12.63
CA LYS A 252 -7.35 -11.47 12.44
C LYS A 252 -7.21 -9.94 12.47
N LEU A 253 -6.11 -9.40 12.99
CA LEU A 253 -5.80 -7.97 12.90
C LEU A 253 -5.45 -7.54 11.48
N LEU A 254 -4.82 -8.43 10.70
CA LEU A 254 -4.26 -8.11 9.39
C LEU A 254 -5.02 -8.76 8.23
N CYS A 255 -5.77 -9.82 8.48
CA CYS A 255 -6.35 -10.67 7.46
C CYS A 255 -7.73 -11.15 7.92
N ASP A 256 -8.70 -11.09 7.03
CA ASP A 256 -10.10 -11.50 7.22
C ASP A 256 -10.48 -12.70 6.34
N GLU A 257 -9.50 -13.34 5.71
CA GLU A 257 -9.68 -14.60 5.02
C GLU A 257 -9.63 -15.77 6.02
N GLU A 258 -10.23 -16.90 5.68
CA GLU A 258 -10.18 -18.12 6.48
C GLU A 258 -8.72 -18.55 6.72
N ASN A 259 -7.94 -18.61 5.65
CA ASN A 259 -6.51 -18.86 5.69
C ASN A 259 -5.75 -17.59 5.30
N CYS A 260 -4.62 -17.33 5.98
CA CYS A 260 -3.78 -16.16 5.77
C CYS A 260 -2.32 -16.61 5.55
N ASP A 261 -2.13 -17.59 4.68
CA ASP A 261 -0.89 -18.34 4.48
C ASP A 261 -0.07 -17.91 3.25
N PHE A 262 -0.53 -16.91 2.50
CA PHE A 262 0.23 -16.28 1.43
C PHE A 262 0.84 -14.96 1.92
N TYR A 263 2.16 -14.95 2.13
CA TYR A 263 2.84 -13.81 2.75
C TYR A 263 3.52 -12.88 1.75
N ARG A 264 3.89 -13.36 0.58
CA ARG A 264 4.63 -12.60 -0.43
C ARG A 264 4.57 -13.25 -1.81
N TYR A 265 4.72 -12.45 -2.85
CA TYR A 265 4.95 -12.94 -4.20
C TYR A 265 6.40 -13.37 -4.40
N SER A 266 6.62 -14.38 -5.25
CA SER A 266 7.95 -14.74 -5.75
C SER A 266 8.36 -13.79 -6.89
N TYR A 267 9.67 -13.52 -7.04
CA TYR A 267 10.23 -12.69 -8.11
C TYR A 267 11.60 -13.18 -8.53
#